data_295452c92c7cbca27a3e0350b87f08bf
#
_entry.id   295452c92c7cbca27a3e0350b87f08bf
#
_cell.length_a   1.000
_cell.length_b   1.000
_cell.length_c   1.000
_cell.angle_alpha   90.00
_cell.angle_beta   90.00
_cell.angle_gamma   90.00
#
_symmetry.space_group_name_H-M   'P 1'
#
loop_
_entity.id
_entity.type
_entity.pdbx_description
1 polymer ?
#
loop_
_entity_poly.entity_id
_entity_poly.type
_entity_poly.pdbx_seq_one_letter_code
_entity_poly.pdbx_strand_id
1 'polypeptide(L)'
;FAMFPSWLKSAPKSGSWMNTIKIVLGFIELAFSLKFLSVADMASHWHLLSREAFLAIWIVLFAALGLYLIGKLKFQSDAIGGDIQKPMPVPCIMLGLCSLAFSVYLVPGLWGAPVKAASAFAPPMETQDFNLNTKVVKAQYTDYEAGMAAAKAMHKPGLIDFTGYGCTN
;
A
#
# COMPACT_ATOMS: atom_id res chain seq x y z
N PHE A 1 -10.99 8.74 28.19
CA PHE A 1 -10.28 7.60 28.84
C PHE A 1 -10.95 7.18 30.18
N ALA A 2 -11.65 8.05 30.89
CA ALA A 2 -12.29 7.74 32.17
C ALA A 2 -13.57 6.87 32.06
N MET A 3 -14.14 6.70 30.84
CA MET A 3 -15.40 5.96 30.66
C MET A 3 -15.24 4.46 30.38
N PHE A 4 -14.01 3.93 30.23
CA PHE A 4 -13.80 2.51 29.95
C PHE A 4 -12.82 1.76 30.88
N PRO A 5 -12.94 1.91 32.23
CA PRO A 5 -12.06 1.20 33.16
C PRO A 5 -12.31 -0.32 33.18
N SER A 6 -13.52 -0.77 32.84
CA SER A 6 -13.88 -2.19 32.79
C SER A 6 -13.28 -2.90 31.56
N TRP A 7 -13.14 -2.20 30.44
CA TRP A 7 -12.56 -2.75 29.20
C TRP A 7 -11.04 -2.96 29.34
N LEU A 8 -10.36 -2.03 30.03
CA LEU A 8 -8.93 -2.19 30.35
C LEU A 8 -8.65 -3.33 31.33
N LYS A 9 -9.58 -3.63 32.27
CA LYS A 9 -9.45 -4.76 33.20
C LYS A 9 -9.68 -6.11 32.56
N SER A 10 -10.45 -6.18 31.46
CA SER A 10 -10.68 -7.39 30.67
C SER A 10 -9.62 -7.59 29.58
N ALA A 11 -8.68 -6.65 29.39
CA ALA A 11 -7.56 -6.86 28.49
C ALA A 11 -6.74 -8.07 28.98
N PRO A 12 -6.59 -9.15 28.19
CA PRO A 12 -5.85 -10.32 28.60
C PRO A 12 -4.44 -9.90 28.98
N LYS A 13 -3.99 -10.36 30.15
CA LYS A 13 -2.64 -10.11 30.68
C LYS A 13 -1.63 -10.36 29.58
N SER A 14 -0.73 -9.42 29.36
CA SER A 14 0.31 -9.34 28.34
C SER A 14 0.93 -10.72 28.02
N GLY A 15 0.45 -11.31 26.95
CA GLY A 15 0.92 -12.59 26.42
C GLY A 15 1.08 -12.48 24.91
N SER A 16 0.90 -13.56 24.19
CA SER A 16 1.05 -13.68 22.72
C SER A 16 0.26 -12.63 21.91
N TRP A 17 -0.86 -12.12 22.43
CA TRP A 17 -1.69 -11.08 21.82
C TRP A 17 -0.94 -9.76 21.59
N MET A 18 -0.18 -9.30 22.58
CA MET A 18 0.62 -8.07 22.48
C MET A 18 1.72 -8.22 21.42
N ASN A 19 2.31 -9.41 21.30
CA ASN A 19 3.31 -9.70 20.30
C ASN A 19 2.71 -9.69 18.89
N THR A 20 1.53 -10.28 18.70
CA THR A 20 0.81 -10.23 17.42
C THR A 20 0.54 -8.79 16.98
N ILE A 21 0.08 -7.91 17.89
CA ILE A 21 -0.13 -6.49 17.57
C ILE A 21 1.16 -5.82 17.13
N LYS A 22 2.27 -6.03 17.84
CA LYS A 22 3.57 -5.44 17.46
C LYS A 22 3.99 -5.84 16.05
N ILE A 23 3.81 -7.12 15.70
CA ILE A 23 4.16 -7.63 14.37
C ILE A 23 3.24 -7.02 13.29
N VAL A 24 1.93 -6.98 13.53
CA VAL A 24 0.97 -6.36 12.60
C VAL A 24 1.31 -4.89 12.37
N LEU A 25 1.58 -4.14 13.44
CA LEU A 25 1.98 -2.74 13.32
C LEU A 25 3.29 -2.59 12.54
N GLY A 26 4.27 -3.48 12.77
CA GLY A 26 5.52 -3.49 12.01
C GLY A 26 5.31 -3.68 10.50
N PHE A 27 4.42 -4.59 10.09
CA PHE A 27 4.07 -4.76 8.66
C PHE A 27 3.39 -3.53 8.08
N ILE A 28 2.47 -2.91 8.83
CA ILE A 28 1.79 -1.68 8.41
C ILE A 28 2.80 -0.54 8.28
N GLU A 29 3.70 -0.39 9.25
CA GLU A 29 4.75 0.63 9.23
C GLU A 29 5.70 0.46 8.05
N LEU A 30 6.10 -0.77 7.71
CA LEU A 30 6.87 -1.08 6.51
C LEU A 30 6.13 -0.69 5.23
N ALA A 31 4.82 -0.98 5.15
CA ALA A 31 4.02 -0.61 3.99
C ALA A 31 3.94 0.91 3.80
N PHE A 32 3.78 1.68 4.89
CA PHE A 32 3.81 3.15 4.85
C PHE A 32 5.20 3.70 4.54
N SER A 33 6.26 3.10 5.09
CA SER A 33 7.64 3.48 4.79
C SER A 33 7.92 3.41 3.29
N LEU A 34 7.46 2.36 2.61
CA LEU A 34 7.57 2.24 1.15
C LEU A 34 6.83 3.35 0.40
N LYS A 35 5.68 3.81 0.92
CA LYS A 35 4.96 4.95 0.33
C LYS A 35 5.81 6.23 0.40
N PHE A 36 6.39 6.52 1.55
CA PHE A 36 7.26 7.69 1.70
C PHE A 36 8.51 7.59 0.84
N LEU A 37 9.11 6.39 0.76
CA LEU A 37 10.25 6.13 -0.11
C LEU A 37 9.89 6.36 -1.59
N SER A 38 8.73 5.91 -2.03
CA SER A 38 8.24 6.14 -3.39
C SER A 38 8.06 7.63 -3.72
N VAL A 39 7.53 8.42 -2.77
CA VAL A 39 7.39 9.88 -2.95
C VAL A 39 8.76 10.54 -3.02
N ALA A 40 9.70 10.14 -2.17
CA ALA A 40 11.08 10.64 -2.18
C ALA A 40 11.81 10.28 -3.47
N ASP A 41 11.62 9.06 -3.98
CA ASP A 41 12.19 8.58 -5.24
C ASP A 41 11.71 9.44 -6.43
N MET A 42 10.40 9.70 -6.50
CA MET A 42 9.84 10.58 -7.53
C MET A 42 10.35 12.02 -7.43
N ALA A 43 10.45 12.56 -6.20
CA ALA A 43 10.94 13.92 -5.97
C ALA A 43 12.43 14.07 -6.31
N SER A 44 13.21 13.01 -6.12
CA SER A 44 14.66 12.98 -6.40
C SER A 44 14.98 12.56 -7.84
N HIS A 45 13.97 12.20 -8.64
CA HIS A 45 14.12 11.69 -10.02
C HIS A 45 15.06 10.48 -10.14
N TRP A 46 15.15 9.63 -9.10
CA TRP A 46 16.00 8.43 -9.12
C TRP A 46 15.43 7.31 -9.97
N HIS A 47 14.10 7.25 -10.08
CA HIS A 47 13.36 6.21 -10.83
C HIS A 47 13.73 4.77 -10.41
N LEU A 48 14.02 4.56 -9.14
CA LEU A 48 14.37 3.26 -8.58
C LEU A 48 13.15 2.41 -8.27
N LEU A 49 12.05 3.07 -7.85
CA LEU A 49 10.84 2.40 -7.38
C LEU A 49 9.71 2.60 -8.40
N SER A 50 9.72 1.78 -9.45
CA SER A 50 8.61 1.72 -10.39
C SER A 50 7.31 1.28 -9.71
N ARG A 51 6.16 1.59 -10.32
CA ARG A 51 4.85 1.19 -9.79
C ARG A 51 4.75 -0.32 -9.59
N GLU A 52 5.28 -1.11 -10.53
CA GLU A 52 5.30 -2.57 -10.42
C GLU A 52 6.10 -3.05 -9.22
N ALA A 53 7.30 -2.49 -9.02
CA ALA A 53 8.16 -2.85 -7.89
C ALA A 53 7.47 -2.54 -6.55
N PHE A 54 6.85 -1.36 -6.45
CA PHE A 54 6.07 -0.97 -5.28
C PHE A 54 4.93 -1.94 -5.00
N LEU A 55 4.11 -2.25 -6.01
CA LEU A 55 2.98 -3.17 -5.87
C LEU A 55 3.44 -4.60 -5.56
N ALA A 56 4.52 -5.08 -6.19
CA ALA A 56 5.07 -6.40 -5.91
C ALA A 56 5.49 -6.54 -4.44
N ILE A 57 6.18 -5.54 -3.89
CA ILE A 57 6.59 -5.54 -2.48
C ILE A 57 5.35 -5.49 -1.57
N TRP A 58 4.34 -4.68 -1.90
CA TRP A 58 3.09 -4.62 -1.14
C TRP A 58 2.33 -5.95 -1.15
N ILE A 59 2.25 -6.60 -2.30
CA ILE A 59 1.65 -7.94 -2.41
C ILE A 59 2.33 -8.91 -1.46
N VAL A 60 3.66 -8.96 -1.46
CA VAL A 60 4.44 -9.84 -0.59
C VAL A 60 4.23 -9.50 0.88
N LEU A 61 4.24 -8.21 1.25
CA LEU A 61 4.03 -7.76 2.63
C LEU A 61 2.64 -8.16 3.15
N PHE A 62 1.58 -7.88 2.40
CA PHE A 62 0.22 -8.22 2.82
C PHE A 62 -0.05 -9.73 2.75
N ALA A 63 0.56 -10.47 1.83
CA ALA A 63 0.51 -11.93 1.82
C ALA A 63 1.21 -12.52 3.05
N ALA A 64 2.41 -12.04 3.39
CA ALA A 64 3.16 -12.48 4.57
C ALA A 64 2.40 -12.16 5.86
N LEU A 65 1.82 -10.96 5.98
CA LEU A 65 0.96 -10.58 7.11
C LEU A 65 -0.25 -11.49 7.22
N GLY A 66 -0.93 -11.78 6.11
CA GLY A 66 -2.08 -12.69 6.08
C GLY A 66 -1.72 -14.11 6.52
N LEU A 67 -0.62 -14.66 6.02
CA LEU A 67 -0.12 -15.98 6.41
C LEU A 67 0.31 -16.02 7.89
N TYR A 68 0.89 -14.94 8.39
CA TYR A 68 1.22 -14.80 9.80
C TYR A 68 -0.04 -14.84 10.68
N LEU A 69 -1.05 -14.04 10.36
CA LEU A 69 -2.30 -13.94 11.11
C LEU A 69 -3.13 -15.24 11.08
N ILE A 70 -3.00 -16.06 10.04
CA ILE A 70 -3.63 -17.40 9.96
C ILE A 70 -2.80 -18.45 10.75
N GLY A 71 -1.57 -18.09 11.17
CA GLY A 71 -0.70 -18.99 11.92
C GLY A 71 0.17 -19.91 11.05
N LYS A 72 0.25 -19.66 9.74
CA LYS A 72 1.13 -20.42 8.82
C LYS A 72 2.58 -19.93 8.87
N LEU A 73 2.80 -18.63 9.06
CA LEU A 73 4.10 -18.04 9.32
C LEU A 73 4.28 -17.83 10.83
N LYS A 74 5.43 -18.23 11.35
CA LYS A 74 5.80 -18.05 12.77
C LYS A 74 7.14 -17.33 12.81
N PHE A 75 7.23 -16.26 13.58
CA PHE A 75 8.49 -15.58 13.85
C PHE A 75 9.11 -16.10 15.14
N GLN A 76 10.43 -16.00 15.24
CA GLN A 76 11.16 -16.43 16.45
C GLN A 76 10.72 -15.65 17.70
N SER A 77 10.20 -14.43 17.55
CA SER A 77 9.61 -13.66 18.64
C SER A 77 8.35 -14.29 19.24
N ASP A 78 7.64 -15.13 18.49
CA ASP A 78 6.46 -15.84 18.99
C ASP A 78 6.87 -16.99 19.93
N ALA A 79 8.06 -17.57 19.73
CA ALA A 79 8.62 -18.61 20.61
C ALA A 79 8.97 -18.07 22.01
N ILE A 80 9.31 -16.78 22.12
CA ILE A 80 9.65 -16.12 23.38
C ILE A 80 8.36 -15.85 24.21
N GLY A 81 7.20 -15.77 23.57
CA GLY A 81 5.89 -15.56 24.21
C GLY A 81 5.21 -16.82 24.75
N GLY A 82 5.79 -17.99 24.60
CA GLY A 82 5.49 -19.18 25.40
C GLY A 82 4.37 -20.11 24.93
N ASP A 83 3.73 -19.95 23.76
CA ASP A 83 2.69 -20.90 23.35
C ASP A 83 2.53 -21.00 21.81
N ILE A 84 3.37 -21.83 21.21
CA ILE A 84 3.36 -22.14 19.78
C ILE A 84 2.10 -22.94 19.34
N GLN A 85 1.30 -23.41 20.28
CA GLN A 85 0.19 -24.33 20.01
C GLN A 85 -1.21 -23.77 20.29
N LYS A 86 -1.36 -22.52 20.71
CA LYS A 86 -2.70 -21.96 20.90
C LYS A 86 -3.37 -21.68 19.55
N PRO A 87 -4.64 -22.10 19.38
CA PRO A 87 -5.42 -21.74 18.21
C PRO A 87 -5.53 -20.21 18.12
N MET A 88 -5.27 -19.65 16.93
CA MET A 88 -5.41 -18.21 16.70
C MET A 88 -6.86 -17.79 16.94
N PRO A 89 -7.10 -16.65 17.63
CA PRO A 89 -8.44 -16.15 17.83
C PRO A 89 -9.11 -15.81 16.49
N VAL A 90 -10.41 -16.07 16.39
CA VAL A 90 -11.20 -15.86 15.16
C VAL A 90 -10.99 -14.47 14.53
N PRO A 91 -10.91 -13.36 15.29
CA PRO A 91 -10.64 -12.04 14.70
C PRO A 91 -9.30 -11.96 13.95
N CYS A 92 -8.25 -12.64 14.42
CA CYS A 92 -6.95 -12.66 13.74
C CYS A 92 -7.04 -13.43 12.41
N ILE A 93 -7.76 -14.55 12.38
CA ILE A 93 -7.98 -15.32 11.16
C ILE A 93 -8.76 -14.48 10.13
N MET A 94 -9.81 -13.80 10.56
CA MET A 94 -10.60 -12.91 9.71
C MET A 94 -9.74 -11.77 9.13
N LEU A 95 -8.92 -11.13 9.95
CA LEU A 95 -8.01 -10.08 9.50
C LEU A 95 -6.94 -10.65 8.54
N GLY A 96 -6.47 -11.86 8.80
CA GLY A 96 -5.54 -12.58 7.91
C GLY A 96 -6.14 -12.85 6.53
N LEU A 97 -7.39 -13.31 6.49
CA LEU A 97 -8.13 -13.53 5.23
C LEU A 97 -8.34 -12.21 4.48
N CYS A 98 -8.70 -11.12 5.18
CA CYS A 98 -8.82 -9.79 4.57
C CYS A 98 -7.47 -9.32 3.98
N SER A 99 -6.36 -9.55 4.69
CA SER A 99 -5.01 -9.21 4.21
C SER A 99 -4.63 -10.00 2.96
N LEU A 100 -4.93 -11.32 2.92
CA LEU A 100 -4.72 -12.15 1.73
C LEU A 100 -5.61 -11.69 0.56
N ALA A 101 -6.88 -11.41 0.81
CA ALA A 101 -7.79 -10.91 -0.22
C ALA A 101 -7.31 -9.58 -0.80
N PHE A 102 -6.80 -8.68 0.05
CA PHE A 102 -6.19 -7.42 -0.39
C PHE A 102 -4.93 -7.66 -1.22
N SER A 103 -4.06 -8.59 -0.81
CA SER A 103 -2.89 -8.98 -1.60
C SER A 103 -3.27 -9.47 -3.01
N VAL A 104 -4.26 -10.37 -3.11
CA VAL A 104 -4.77 -10.85 -4.41
C VAL A 104 -5.39 -9.73 -5.23
N TYR A 105 -6.11 -8.80 -4.59
CA TYR A 105 -6.69 -7.63 -5.24
C TYR A 105 -5.63 -6.72 -5.89
N LEU A 106 -4.42 -6.65 -5.34
CA LEU A 106 -3.33 -5.86 -5.90
C LEU A 106 -2.66 -6.50 -7.13
N VAL A 107 -2.78 -7.81 -7.31
CA VAL A 107 -2.10 -8.57 -8.39
C VAL A 107 -2.39 -8.01 -9.78
N PRO A 108 -3.65 -7.70 -10.18
CA PRO A 108 -3.93 -7.11 -11.49
C PRO A 108 -3.24 -5.75 -11.71
N GLY A 109 -2.92 -5.04 -10.63
CA GLY A 109 -2.20 -3.76 -10.69
C GLY A 109 -0.80 -3.86 -11.30
N LEU A 110 -0.16 -5.03 -11.23
CA LEU A 110 1.14 -5.30 -11.86
C LEU A 110 1.08 -5.17 -13.39
N TRP A 111 -0.07 -5.41 -13.99
CA TRP A 111 -0.30 -5.29 -15.44
C TRP A 111 -1.02 -4.00 -15.85
N GLY A 112 -1.06 -3.00 -14.97
CA GLY A 112 -1.66 -1.70 -15.26
C GLY A 112 -3.16 -1.60 -15.01
N ALA A 113 -3.77 -2.57 -14.32
CA ALA A 113 -5.16 -2.42 -13.91
C ALA A 113 -5.32 -1.31 -12.85
N PRO A 114 -6.40 -0.49 -12.93
CA PRO A 114 -6.65 0.54 -11.95
C PRO A 114 -7.10 -0.08 -10.61
N VAL A 115 -6.18 -0.18 -9.64
CA VAL A 115 -6.47 -0.65 -8.28
C VAL A 115 -6.98 0.52 -7.44
N LYS A 116 -8.28 0.81 -7.53
CA LYS A 116 -8.90 1.99 -6.90
C LYS A 116 -8.69 2.08 -5.40
N ALA A 117 -8.75 0.96 -4.68
CA ALA A 117 -8.55 0.94 -3.23
C ALA A 117 -7.11 1.28 -2.80
N ALA A 118 -6.12 1.04 -3.65
CA ALA A 118 -4.71 1.32 -3.39
C ALA A 118 -4.19 2.55 -4.15
N SER A 119 -5.03 3.23 -4.96
CA SER A 119 -4.60 4.35 -5.79
C SER A 119 -4.00 5.51 -5.00
N ALA A 120 -4.49 5.75 -3.77
CA ALA A 120 -3.95 6.79 -2.88
C ALA A 120 -2.53 6.48 -2.37
N PHE A 121 -2.12 5.21 -2.37
CA PHE A 121 -0.84 4.78 -1.84
C PHE A 121 0.16 4.43 -2.94
N ALA A 122 -0.32 3.85 -4.04
CA ALA A 122 0.52 3.43 -5.16
C ALA A 122 1.06 4.65 -5.94
N PRO A 123 2.28 4.57 -6.49
CA PRO A 123 2.80 5.58 -7.42
C PRO A 123 1.87 5.78 -8.62
N PRO A 124 1.95 6.96 -9.29
CA PRO A 124 1.18 7.24 -10.49
C PRO A 124 1.39 6.20 -11.59
N MET A 125 0.39 6.00 -12.45
CA MET A 125 0.48 5.04 -13.56
C MET A 125 1.56 5.36 -14.58
N GLU A 126 2.03 6.60 -14.62
CA GLU A 126 3.11 7.04 -15.52
C GLU A 126 4.48 6.42 -15.17
N THR A 127 4.67 6.00 -13.92
CA THR A 127 5.90 5.35 -13.46
C THR A 127 5.91 3.84 -13.74
N GLN A 128 4.89 3.32 -14.44
CA GLN A 128 4.77 1.92 -14.78
C GLN A 128 5.44 1.65 -16.13
N ASP A 129 6.44 0.74 -16.14
CA ASP A 129 7.19 0.36 -17.34
C ASP A 129 6.37 -0.58 -18.23
N PHE A 130 5.60 -1.49 -17.63
CA PHE A 130 4.80 -2.47 -18.35
C PHE A 130 3.31 -2.25 -18.12
N ASN A 131 2.62 -1.68 -19.10
CA ASN A 131 1.20 -1.37 -19.03
C ASN A 131 0.45 -2.00 -20.21
N LEU A 132 -0.40 -3.00 -19.93
CA LEU A 132 -1.32 -3.58 -20.91
C LEU A 132 -2.53 -2.68 -21.19
N ASN A 133 -2.76 -1.67 -20.35
CA ASN A 133 -3.88 -0.75 -20.45
C ASN A 133 -3.44 0.53 -21.16
N THR A 134 -3.54 0.55 -22.48
CA THR A 134 -3.10 1.66 -23.35
C THR A 134 -3.90 2.96 -23.21
N LYS A 135 -4.87 3.05 -22.30
CA LYS A 135 -5.74 4.21 -22.09
C LYS A 135 -5.21 5.23 -21.07
N VAL A 136 -3.92 5.20 -20.74
CA VAL A 136 -3.34 6.24 -19.88
C VAL A 136 -3.15 7.50 -20.72
N VAL A 137 -3.94 8.52 -20.42
CA VAL A 137 -3.78 9.84 -21.03
C VAL A 137 -2.57 10.51 -20.37
N LYS A 138 -1.49 10.64 -21.13
CA LYS A 138 -0.31 11.41 -20.68
C LYS A 138 -0.49 12.87 -21.08
N ALA A 139 -0.05 13.77 -20.19
CA ALA A 139 0.02 15.19 -20.51
C ALA A 139 0.96 15.40 -21.71
N GLN A 140 0.50 16.06 -22.76
CA GLN A 140 1.32 16.35 -23.95
C GLN A 140 2.36 17.43 -23.68
N TYR A 141 2.07 18.36 -22.78
CA TYR A 141 2.92 19.48 -22.43
C TYR A 141 3.01 19.58 -20.90
N THR A 142 4.20 19.72 -20.38
CA THR A 142 4.46 19.97 -18.95
C THR A 142 4.65 21.44 -18.63
N ASP A 143 4.88 22.26 -19.65
CA ASP A 143 4.98 23.71 -19.53
C ASP A 143 3.69 24.38 -19.97
N TYR A 144 3.19 25.31 -19.13
CA TYR A 144 1.94 26.02 -19.37
C TYR A 144 1.96 26.86 -20.64
N GLU A 145 3.03 27.62 -20.86
CA GLU A 145 3.10 28.54 -22.00
C GLU A 145 3.18 27.78 -23.33
N ALA A 146 3.99 26.72 -23.37
CA ALA A 146 4.11 25.85 -24.53
C ALA A 146 2.79 25.15 -24.85
N GLY A 147 2.10 24.65 -23.83
CA GLY A 147 0.79 24.02 -23.97
C GLY A 147 -0.29 24.97 -24.48
N MET A 148 -0.33 26.19 -23.94
CA MET A 148 -1.28 27.23 -24.39
C MET A 148 -1.01 27.72 -25.82
N ALA A 149 0.26 27.87 -26.20
CA ALA A 149 0.63 28.23 -27.57
C ALA A 149 0.20 27.15 -28.57
N ALA A 150 0.43 25.87 -28.23
CA ALA A 150 0.00 24.74 -29.07
C ALA A 150 -1.53 24.63 -29.16
N ALA A 151 -2.27 24.83 -28.07
CA ALA A 151 -3.73 24.80 -28.04
C ALA A 151 -4.31 25.92 -28.95
N LYS A 152 -3.74 27.14 -28.88
CA LYS A 152 -4.11 28.26 -29.76
C LYS A 152 -3.83 27.95 -31.21
N ALA A 153 -2.66 27.40 -31.55
CA ALA A 153 -2.29 27.02 -32.90
C ALA A 153 -3.21 25.96 -33.51
N MET A 154 -3.66 25.01 -32.67
CA MET A 154 -4.56 23.91 -33.06
C MET A 154 -6.05 24.29 -33.00
N HIS A 155 -6.41 25.46 -32.49
CA HIS A 155 -7.79 25.89 -32.22
C HIS A 155 -8.57 24.86 -31.37
N LYS A 156 -7.91 24.23 -30.39
CA LYS A 156 -8.50 23.23 -29.50
C LYS A 156 -8.54 23.75 -28.07
N PRO A 157 -9.57 23.36 -27.28
CA PRO A 157 -9.58 23.67 -25.86
C PRO A 157 -8.44 22.92 -25.14
N GLY A 158 -7.71 23.61 -24.26
CA GLY A 158 -6.69 23.03 -23.41
C GLY A 158 -7.28 22.61 -22.06
N LEU A 159 -6.98 21.40 -21.60
CA LEU A 159 -7.24 20.96 -20.22
C LEU A 159 -5.96 21.18 -19.42
N ILE A 160 -6.07 21.94 -18.33
CA ILE A 160 -4.95 22.18 -17.42
C ILE A 160 -5.16 21.32 -16.19
N ASP A 161 -4.17 20.47 -15.88
CA ASP A 161 -4.14 19.66 -14.68
C ASP A 161 -3.03 20.17 -13.74
N PHE A 162 -3.42 20.53 -12.52
CA PHE A 162 -2.48 20.94 -11.48
C PHE A 162 -2.17 19.74 -10.62
N THR A 163 -1.02 19.16 -10.81
CA THR A 163 -0.59 17.96 -10.09
C THR A 163 0.82 18.16 -9.50
N GLY A 164 1.17 17.32 -8.54
CA GLY A 164 2.50 17.30 -7.93
C GLY A 164 2.88 15.87 -7.54
N TYR A 165 4.15 15.63 -7.26
CA TYR A 165 4.70 14.29 -6.94
C TYR A 165 4.05 13.61 -5.73
N GLY A 166 3.40 14.35 -4.85
CA GLY A 166 2.65 13.84 -3.70
C GLY A 166 1.13 13.82 -3.91
N CYS A 167 0.61 14.30 -5.05
CA CYS A 167 -0.81 14.28 -5.33
C CYS A 167 -1.27 12.85 -5.63
N THR A 168 -2.28 12.41 -4.88
CA THR A 168 -2.97 11.13 -5.10
C THR A 168 -4.26 11.42 -5.84
N ASN A 169 -4.30 11.16 -7.13
CA ASN A 169 -5.53 11.22 -7.92
C ASN A 169 -6.32 9.93 -7.79
#